data_d4d57abfca3e7de6df4ceffc1d384f79
#
_entry.id   d4d57abfca3e7de6df4ceffc1d384f79
#
_cell.length_a   1.000
_cell.length_b   1.000
_cell.length_c   1.000
_cell.angle_alpha   90.00
_cell.angle_beta   90.00
_cell.angle_gamma   90.00
#
_symmetry.space_group_name_H-M   'P 1'
#
loop_
_entity.id
_entity.type
_entity.pdbx_description
1 polymer ?
#
loop_
_entity_poly.entity_id
_entity_poly.type
_entity_poly.pdbx_seq_one_letter_code
_entity_poly.pdbx_strand_id
1 'polypeptide(L)'
;MTKRRFHFIAAACFSAAMAAAHAQSNDPLGVGRQMLEQDNPGDLWIDKGKELFHQKRGPKNASLEQCDFGMGPGKLEGASVRLPRYFADTDKVEDLESRLVTCMVNLQGYKREDVVKRAISPAGSSGSDIEALALYITSRSNGMKMNVSLSHPKEQEMYKAGEYLFFRRSGQTDFGCVTCHGDANKRIRLQDLIHMTSKEGVQGVVSTWPAYRGAHFVVRTMQWRLYDCFWQMRLPELTYLSDASIALTTYLHYQGNGAVTRVPGFKR
;
A
#
# COMPACT_ATOMS: atom_id res chain seq x y z
N MET A 1 -34.21 -67.58 47.06
CA MET A 1 -34.24 -66.13 47.06
C MET A 1 -32.87 -65.62 46.71
N THR A 2 -32.61 -65.32 45.45
CA THR A 2 -31.28 -65.01 44.89
C THR A 2 -31.21 -63.50 44.57
N LYS A 3 -30.40 -62.78 45.31
CA LYS A 3 -30.17 -61.34 45.07
C LYS A 3 -29.15 -61.15 43.91
N ARG A 4 -29.60 -60.62 42.76
CA ARG A 4 -28.75 -60.16 41.65
C ARG A 4 -28.13 -58.80 42.00
N ARG A 5 -26.81 -58.72 42.03
CA ARG A 5 -26.04 -57.46 42.12
C ARG A 5 -25.86 -56.95 40.72
N PHE A 6 -26.38 -55.76 40.46
CA PHE A 6 -26.06 -54.96 39.24
C PHE A 6 -24.72 -54.23 39.42
N HIS A 7 -23.79 -54.56 38.54
CA HIS A 7 -22.55 -53.79 38.46
C HIS A 7 -22.76 -52.68 37.45
N PHE A 8 -22.68 -51.42 37.90
CA PHE A 8 -22.60 -50.24 37.00
C PHE A 8 -21.16 -50.12 36.51
N ILE A 9 -20.97 -50.30 35.21
CA ILE A 9 -19.72 -49.98 34.52
C ILE A 9 -19.78 -48.49 34.16
N ALA A 10 -18.99 -47.68 34.83
CA ALA A 10 -18.79 -46.28 34.49
C ALA A 10 -17.87 -46.21 33.28
N ALA A 11 -18.41 -45.83 32.10
CA ALA A 11 -17.64 -45.54 30.93
C ALA A 11 -17.02 -44.14 31.08
N ALA A 12 -15.71 -44.09 31.32
CA ALA A 12 -14.96 -42.86 31.32
C ALA A 12 -14.74 -42.42 29.86
N CYS A 13 -15.45 -41.36 29.44
CA CYS A 13 -15.18 -40.70 28.16
C CYS A 13 -13.86 -39.92 28.25
N PHE A 14 -12.81 -40.47 27.69
CA PHE A 14 -11.56 -39.74 27.43
C PHE A 14 -11.79 -38.78 26.26
N SER A 15 -12.02 -37.51 26.59
CA SER A 15 -12.01 -36.44 25.60
C SER A 15 -10.55 -36.19 25.18
N ALA A 16 -10.15 -36.77 24.05
CA ALA A 16 -8.89 -36.40 23.40
C ALA A 16 -9.01 -34.99 22.85
N ALA A 17 -8.47 -34.01 23.56
CA ALA A 17 -8.23 -32.67 23.04
C ALA A 17 -7.15 -32.79 21.96
N MET A 18 -7.56 -32.79 20.69
CA MET A 18 -6.63 -32.61 19.58
C MET A 18 -6.08 -31.19 19.66
N ALA A 19 -4.90 -31.05 20.25
CA ALA A 19 -4.08 -29.85 20.06
C ALA A 19 -3.70 -29.81 18.57
N ALA A 20 -4.32 -28.91 17.83
CA ALA A 20 -3.87 -28.58 16.48
C ALA A 20 -2.46 -28.01 16.59
N ALA A 21 -1.46 -28.87 16.39
CA ALA A 21 -0.09 -28.43 16.20
C ALA A 21 -0.09 -27.61 14.91
N HIS A 22 -0.04 -26.29 15.04
CA HIS A 22 0.31 -25.42 13.92
C HIS A 22 1.71 -25.83 13.52
N ALA A 23 1.85 -26.48 12.38
CA ALA A 23 3.13 -26.73 11.76
C ALA A 23 3.76 -25.37 11.51
N GLN A 24 4.68 -24.97 12.40
CA GLN A 24 5.55 -23.83 12.13
C GLN A 24 6.35 -24.24 10.89
N SER A 25 6.11 -23.53 9.80
CA SER A 25 6.92 -23.73 8.59
C SER A 25 8.36 -23.48 8.98
N ASN A 26 9.21 -24.49 8.81
CA ASN A 26 10.67 -24.36 8.97
C ASN A 26 11.24 -23.55 7.79
N ASP A 27 10.65 -22.41 7.48
CA ASP A 27 11.16 -21.44 6.51
C ASP A 27 11.91 -20.32 7.27
N PRO A 28 13.26 -20.42 7.41
CA PRO A 28 14.04 -19.40 8.11
C PRO A 28 13.89 -18.00 7.49
N LEU A 29 13.62 -17.94 6.18
CA LEU A 29 13.38 -16.68 5.47
C LEU A 29 12.01 -16.09 5.83
N GLY A 30 11.00 -16.95 6.03
CA GLY A 30 9.68 -16.54 6.51
C GLY A 30 9.72 -16.01 7.93
N VAL A 31 10.43 -16.70 8.84
CA VAL A 31 10.63 -16.23 10.22
C VAL A 31 11.37 -14.91 10.26
N GLY A 32 12.48 -14.76 9.50
CA GLY A 32 13.22 -13.50 9.41
C GLY A 32 12.36 -12.35 8.86
N ARG A 33 11.48 -12.64 7.91
CA ARG A 33 10.53 -11.64 7.38
C ARG A 33 9.50 -11.22 8.43
N GLN A 34 8.94 -12.16 9.19
CA GLN A 34 8.01 -11.83 10.28
C GLN A 34 8.65 -10.97 11.37
N MET A 35 9.91 -11.25 11.74
CA MET A 35 10.66 -10.42 12.68
C MET A 35 10.83 -8.99 12.15
N LEU A 36 11.20 -8.82 10.88
CA LEU A 36 11.36 -7.51 10.25
C LEU A 36 10.01 -6.79 10.02
N GLU A 37 8.89 -7.50 10.01
CA GLU A 37 7.56 -6.89 10.01
C GLU A 37 7.14 -6.42 11.40
N GLN A 38 7.63 -7.06 12.48
CA GLN A 38 7.36 -6.67 13.87
C GLN A 38 8.21 -5.46 14.30
N ASP A 39 9.51 -5.47 13.94
CA ASP A 39 10.45 -4.38 14.21
C ASP A 39 10.80 -3.68 12.88
N ASN A 40 9.80 -3.05 12.27
CA ASN A 40 9.96 -2.50 10.93
C ASN A 40 10.75 -1.19 10.97
N PRO A 41 11.93 -1.12 10.31
CA PRO A 41 12.73 0.11 10.30
C PRO A 41 11.96 1.32 9.70
N GLY A 42 10.89 1.07 8.94
CA GLY A 42 10.02 2.10 8.39
C GLY A 42 9.29 2.92 9.44
N ASP A 43 9.17 2.46 10.70
CA ASP A 43 8.49 3.19 11.77
C ASP A 43 9.15 4.55 12.05
N LEU A 44 10.47 4.66 11.87
CA LEU A 44 11.19 5.93 11.97
C LEU A 44 10.68 7.00 10.97
N TRP A 45 10.18 6.56 9.81
CA TRP A 45 9.58 7.48 8.82
C TRP A 45 8.18 7.94 9.21
N ILE A 46 7.46 7.19 10.06
CA ILE A 46 6.17 7.63 10.61
C ILE A 46 6.40 8.86 11.48
N ASP A 47 7.39 8.83 12.38
CA ASP A 47 7.71 9.95 13.26
C ASP A 47 8.19 11.16 12.46
N LYS A 48 9.09 10.96 11.49
CA LYS A 48 9.50 12.01 10.57
C LYS A 48 8.31 12.61 9.80
N GLY A 49 7.42 11.78 9.28
CA GLY A 49 6.23 12.21 8.55
C GLY A 49 5.26 13.01 9.44
N LYS A 50 5.10 12.59 10.69
CA LYS A 50 4.32 13.31 11.71
C LYS A 50 4.89 14.69 11.97
N GLU A 51 6.20 14.79 12.20
CA GLU A 51 6.87 16.09 12.41
C GLU A 51 6.66 17.01 11.19
N LEU A 52 6.93 16.51 9.98
CA LEU A 52 6.76 17.27 8.74
C LEU A 52 5.32 17.73 8.48
N PHE A 53 4.31 16.96 8.92
CA PHE A 53 2.91 17.30 8.75
C PHE A 53 2.50 18.52 9.60
N HIS A 54 2.99 18.60 10.82
CA HIS A 54 2.68 19.68 11.77
C HIS A 54 3.64 20.88 11.66
N GLN A 55 4.83 20.68 11.09
CA GLN A 55 5.83 21.73 10.94
C GLN A 55 5.39 22.78 9.94
N LYS A 56 5.50 24.06 10.33
CA LYS A 56 5.33 25.18 9.41
C LYS A 56 6.52 25.27 8.46
N ARG A 57 6.25 25.19 7.17
CA ARG A 57 7.28 25.08 6.12
C ARG A 57 6.90 25.85 4.87
N GLY A 58 7.86 25.94 3.95
CA GLY A 58 7.68 26.57 2.65
C GLY A 58 7.58 28.10 2.71
N PRO A 59 7.49 28.76 1.53
CA PRO A 59 7.40 30.22 1.43
C PRO A 59 6.26 30.84 2.22
N LYS A 60 5.15 30.14 2.40
CA LYS A 60 3.99 30.61 3.15
C LYS A 60 4.06 30.32 4.67
N ASN A 61 5.15 29.69 5.12
CA ASN A 61 5.33 29.28 6.54
C ASN A 61 4.08 28.63 7.15
N ALA A 62 3.54 27.62 6.46
CA ALA A 62 2.31 26.92 6.84
C ALA A 62 2.55 25.41 7.06
N SER A 63 1.77 24.81 7.97
CA SER A 63 1.74 23.35 8.15
C SER A 63 0.79 22.68 7.12
N LEU A 64 0.76 21.35 7.11
CA LEU A 64 -0.18 20.58 6.29
C LEU A 64 -1.50 20.28 7.01
N GLU A 65 -1.71 20.79 8.22
CA GLU A 65 -2.90 20.51 9.05
C GLU A 65 -4.21 21.01 8.42
N GLN A 66 -4.16 21.90 7.44
CA GLN A 66 -5.34 22.34 6.67
C GLN A 66 -5.51 21.56 5.36
N CYS A 67 -4.66 20.57 5.08
CA CYS A 67 -4.81 19.74 3.90
C CYS A 67 -6.04 18.83 4.03
N ASP A 68 -6.92 18.87 3.03
CA ASP A 68 -8.07 17.99 2.93
C ASP A 68 -7.71 16.77 2.05
N PHE A 69 -7.69 15.60 2.65
CA PHE A 69 -7.50 14.31 1.97
C PHE A 69 -8.84 13.64 1.63
N GLY A 70 -9.92 14.42 1.53
CA GLY A 70 -11.25 13.95 1.19
C GLY A 70 -12.11 13.57 2.40
N MET A 71 -11.65 13.88 3.62
CA MET A 71 -12.38 13.70 4.88
C MET A 71 -12.66 15.03 5.59
N GLY A 72 -12.28 16.15 4.97
CA GLY A 72 -12.22 17.49 5.54
C GLY A 72 -10.81 17.83 6.02
N PRO A 73 -10.54 19.15 6.18
CA PRO A 73 -9.19 19.63 6.53
C PRO A 73 -8.62 18.97 7.78
N GLY A 74 -7.38 18.49 7.70
CA GLY A 74 -6.63 17.90 8.80
C GLY A 74 -7.09 16.52 9.28
N LYS A 75 -8.14 15.97 8.72
CA LYS A 75 -8.63 14.63 9.09
C LYS A 75 -7.87 13.56 8.32
N LEU A 76 -7.00 12.85 9.02
CA LEU A 76 -6.15 11.82 8.43
C LEU A 76 -6.71 10.40 8.58
N GLU A 77 -7.45 10.15 9.67
CA GLU A 77 -7.98 8.84 9.98
C GLU A 77 -8.99 8.39 8.92
N GLY A 78 -8.71 7.24 8.29
CA GLY A 78 -9.55 6.71 7.22
C GLY A 78 -9.42 7.45 5.87
N ALA A 79 -8.53 8.44 5.74
CA ALA A 79 -8.35 9.17 4.48
C ALA A 79 -7.69 8.30 3.42
N SER A 80 -6.55 7.68 3.72
CA SER A 80 -5.77 6.91 2.75
C SER A 80 -6.52 5.70 2.19
N VAL A 81 -7.39 5.07 2.96
CA VAL A 81 -8.19 3.91 2.51
C VAL A 81 -9.30 4.27 1.52
N ARG A 82 -9.52 5.56 1.27
CA ARG A 82 -10.52 6.09 0.33
C ARG A 82 -9.90 6.79 -0.88
N LEU A 83 -8.58 6.76 -0.98
CA LEU A 83 -7.83 7.33 -2.09
C LEU A 83 -7.38 6.20 -3.05
N PRO A 84 -7.31 6.47 -4.36
CA PRO A 84 -7.60 7.75 -5.06
C PRO A 84 -9.08 8.11 -5.10
N ARG A 85 -9.38 9.40 -5.24
CA ARG A 85 -10.73 9.93 -5.41
C ARG A 85 -10.75 11.26 -6.16
N TYR A 86 -11.93 11.68 -6.62
CA TYR A 86 -12.12 12.99 -7.21
C TYR A 86 -12.08 14.10 -6.16
N PHE A 87 -11.42 15.22 -6.50
CA PHE A 87 -11.38 16.45 -5.72
C PHE A 87 -11.90 17.62 -6.56
N ALA A 88 -12.93 18.31 -6.05
CA ALA A 88 -13.58 19.40 -6.77
C ALA A 88 -12.69 20.66 -6.87
N ASP A 89 -11.79 20.88 -5.94
CA ASP A 89 -10.87 22.03 -5.91
C ASP A 89 -9.80 21.98 -7.01
N THR A 90 -9.44 20.78 -7.47
CA THR A 90 -8.51 20.58 -8.59
C THR A 90 -9.18 20.09 -9.85
N ASP A 91 -10.45 19.71 -9.77
CA ASP A 91 -11.22 19.03 -10.83
C ASP A 91 -10.53 17.76 -11.36
N LYS A 92 -9.80 17.04 -10.48
CA LYS A 92 -9.02 15.85 -10.80
C LYS A 92 -9.26 14.70 -9.83
N VAL A 93 -8.97 13.49 -10.30
CA VAL A 93 -8.75 12.35 -9.41
C VAL A 93 -7.31 12.44 -8.91
N GLU A 94 -7.16 12.42 -7.59
CA GLU A 94 -5.85 12.45 -6.94
C GLU A 94 -5.70 11.25 -6.02
N ASP A 95 -4.52 10.66 -6.02
CA ASP A 95 -4.09 9.71 -5.01
C ASP A 95 -3.43 10.45 -3.83
N LEU A 96 -2.96 9.72 -2.83
CA LEU A 96 -2.37 10.33 -1.64
C LEU A 96 -1.19 11.23 -1.97
N GLU A 97 -0.29 10.79 -2.85
CA GLU A 97 0.93 11.54 -3.17
C GLU A 97 0.64 12.78 -4.02
N SER A 98 -0.24 12.67 -5.01
CA SER A 98 -0.66 13.83 -5.81
C SER A 98 -1.40 14.85 -4.95
N ARG A 99 -2.26 14.42 -4.02
CA ARG A 99 -2.95 15.31 -3.07
C ARG A 99 -2.00 15.99 -2.10
N LEU A 100 -0.98 15.27 -1.61
CA LEU A 100 0.10 15.86 -0.81
C LEU A 100 0.81 16.98 -1.56
N VAL A 101 1.20 16.74 -2.82
CA VAL A 101 1.86 17.76 -3.64
C VAL A 101 0.94 18.96 -3.85
N THR A 102 -0.36 18.74 -4.12
CA THR A 102 -1.35 19.83 -4.22
C THR A 102 -1.40 20.66 -2.93
N CYS A 103 -1.43 20.03 -1.77
CA CYS A 103 -1.41 20.73 -0.49
C CYS A 103 -0.08 21.48 -0.23
N MET A 104 1.05 20.87 -0.55
CA MET A 104 2.36 21.54 -0.40
C MET A 104 2.46 22.80 -1.28
N VAL A 105 1.90 22.76 -2.48
CA VAL A 105 1.83 23.91 -3.38
C VAL A 105 0.87 24.98 -2.83
N ASN A 106 -0.34 24.59 -2.49
CA ASN A 106 -1.41 25.53 -2.13
C ASN A 106 -1.23 26.14 -0.74
N LEU A 107 -0.91 25.29 0.27
CA LEU A 107 -0.79 25.73 1.66
C LEU A 107 0.61 26.25 1.98
N GLN A 108 1.66 25.55 1.56
CA GLN A 108 3.04 25.89 1.91
C GLN A 108 3.73 26.79 0.89
N GLY A 109 3.17 26.91 -0.33
CA GLY A 109 3.68 27.79 -1.38
C GLY A 109 4.91 27.26 -2.12
N TYR A 110 5.15 25.95 -2.06
CA TYR A 110 6.21 25.34 -2.85
C TYR A 110 5.87 25.34 -4.34
N LYS A 111 6.90 25.34 -5.19
CA LYS A 111 6.72 25.08 -6.63
C LYS A 111 6.53 23.58 -6.84
N ARG A 112 5.54 23.21 -7.65
CA ARG A 112 5.21 21.80 -7.92
C ARG A 112 6.42 21.02 -8.44
N GLU A 113 7.14 21.58 -9.39
CA GLU A 113 8.32 20.97 -10.00
C GLU A 113 9.43 20.68 -8.99
N ASP A 114 9.64 21.55 -8.00
CA ASP A 114 10.65 21.37 -6.95
C ASP A 114 10.25 20.26 -5.98
N VAL A 115 8.96 20.14 -5.67
CA VAL A 115 8.43 19.05 -4.82
C VAL A 115 8.55 17.73 -5.55
N VAL A 116 8.09 17.65 -6.79
CA VAL A 116 8.11 16.42 -7.60
C VAL A 116 9.54 15.94 -7.84
N LYS A 117 10.48 16.83 -8.15
CA LYS A 117 11.89 16.49 -8.33
C LYS A 117 12.52 15.80 -7.12
N ARG A 118 12.05 16.11 -5.91
CA ARG A 118 12.57 15.60 -4.64
C ARG A 118 11.67 14.54 -4.01
N ALA A 119 10.59 14.13 -4.69
CA ALA A 119 9.61 13.22 -4.13
C ALA A 119 10.14 11.79 -3.90
N ILE A 120 11.08 11.36 -4.74
CA ILE A 120 11.73 10.05 -4.66
C ILE A 120 13.16 10.24 -4.16
N SER A 121 13.46 9.62 -3.02
CA SER A 121 14.80 9.70 -2.43
C SER A 121 15.76 8.70 -3.06
N PRO A 122 17.10 8.95 -3.03
CA PRO A 122 18.11 7.95 -3.34
C PRO A 122 18.05 6.76 -2.38
N ALA A 123 18.47 5.58 -2.81
CA ALA A 123 18.68 4.44 -1.92
C ALA A 123 19.74 4.76 -0.86
N GLY A 124 19.52 4.27 0.37
CA GLY A 124 20.45 4.53 1.49
C GLY A 124 20.38 5.93 2.07
N SER A 125 19.45 6.77 1.63
CA SER A 125 19.24 8.12 2.17
C SER A 125 18.29 8.11 3.38
N SER A 126 18.09 9.28 3.98
CA SER A 126 17.09 9.49 5.05
C SER A 126 15.63 9.53 4.56
N GLY A 127 15.39 9.21 3.29
CA GLY A 127 14.07 9.29 2.66
C GLY A 127 13.64 10.71 2.29
N SER A 128 12.69 10.83 1.37
CA SER A 128 12.09 12.10 1.00
C SER A 128 10.98 12.52 1.97
N ASP A 129 10.60 13.80 1.92
CA ASP A 129 9.48 14.31 2.71
C ASP A 129 8.16 13.66 2.28
N ILE A 130 7.97 13.46 0.97
CA ILE A 130 6.76 12.81 0.42
C ILE A 130 6.65 11.36 0.90
N GLU A 131 7.74 10.59 0.87
CA GLU A 131 7.75 9.21 1.35
C GLU A 131 7.38 9.12 2.84
N ALA A 132 7.94 10.01 3.66
CA ALA A 132 7.64 10.07 5.10
C ALA A 132 6.20 10.52 5.37
N LEU A 133 5.75 11.59 4.72
CA LEU A 133 4.38 12.10 4.86
C LEU A 133 3.34 11.08 4.38
N ALA A 134 3.57 10.43 3.23
CA ALA A 134 2.66 9.40 2.71
C ALA A 134 2.55 8.22 3.68
N LEU A 135 3.67 7.79 4.27
CA LEU A 135 3.65 6.72 5.27
C LEU A 135 2.91 7.15 6.54
N TYR A 136 3.20 8.33 7.09
CA TYR A 136 2.52 8.84 8.28
C TYR A 136 1.01 8.92 8.07
N ILE A 137 0.55 9.52 6.96
CA ILE A 137 -0.88 9.66 6.68
C ILE A 137 -1.54 8.30 6.50
N THR A 138 -0.88 7.37 5.80
CA THR A 138 -1.43 6.02 5.62
C THR A 138 -1.49 5.24 6.94
N SER A 139 -0.50 5.40 7.82
CA SER A 139 -0.48 4.73 9.13
C SER A 139 -1.68 5.12 10.01
N ARG A 140 -2.25 6.32 9.81
CA ARG A 140 -3.47 6.77 10.52
C ARG A 140 -4.72 5.97 10.14
N SER A 141 -4.60 5.13 9.10
CA SER A 141 -5.67 4.23 8.66
C SER A 141 -5.33 2.75 8.90
N ASN A 142 -4.28 2.43 9.66
CA ASN A 142 -3.94 1.04 10.01
C ASN A 142 -5.12 0.34 10.70
N GLY A 143 -5.41 -0.90 10.31
CA GLY A 143 -6.55 -1.67 10.78
C GLY A 143 -7.86 -1.37 10.04
N MET A 144 -7.92 -0.32 9.22
CA MET A 144 -9.10 0.03 8.43
C MET A 144 -9.11 -0.69 7.09
N LYS A 145 -10.31 -0.98 6.60
CA LYS A 145 -10.51 -1.61 5.27
C LYS A 145 -10.49 -0.56 4.17
N MET A 146 -9.77 -0.86 3.10
CA MET A 146 -9.81 -0.06 1.88
C MET A 146 -11.24 0.00 1.32
N ASN A 147 -11.65 1.20 0.92
CA ASN A 147 -12.98 1.50 0.40
C ASN A 147 -12.92 2.65 -0.62
N VAL A 148 -12.22 2.41 -1.71
CA VAL A 148 -12.12 3.34 -2.85
C VAL A 148 -13.43 3.32 -3.61
N SER A 149 -13.98 4.51 -3.92
CA SER A 149 -15.23 4.68 -4.65
C SER A 149 -14.98 4.91 -6.15
N LEU A 150 -15.98 4.59 -6.97
CA LEU A 150 -16.07 5.00 -8.38
C LEU A 150 -17.40 5.73 -8.61
N SER A 151 -17.86 6.52 -7.64
CA SER A 151 -19.16 7.22 -7.73
C SER A 151 -19.11 8.42 -8.68
N HIS A 152 -17.93 9.04 -8.86
CA HIS A 152 -17.76 10.16 -9.76
C HIS A 152 -17.34 9.69 -11.17
N PRO A 153 -17.85 10.29 -12.28
CA PRO A 153 -17.48 9.88 -13.65
C PRO A 153 -15.96 9.86 -13.90
N LYS A 154 -15.22 10.85 -13.42
CA LYS A 154 -13.75 10.89 -13.56
C LYS A 154 -13.05 9.76 -12.81
N GLU A 155 -13.58 9.28 -11.70
CA GLU A 155 -13.07 8.09 -10.99
C GLU A 155 -13.25 6.82 -11.84
N GLN A 156 -14.41 6.70 -12.51
CA GLN A 156 -14.69 5.59 -13.43
C GLN A 156 -13.79 5.63 -14.67
N GLU A 157 -13.52 6.81 -15.22
CA GLU A 157 -12.59 7.00 -16.34
C GLU A 157 -11.16 6.60 -15.93
N MET A 158 -10.70 7.07 -14.76
CA MET A 158 -9.38 6.71 -14.22
C MET A 158 -9.27 5.21 -13.96
N TYR A 159 -10.30 4.59 -13.39
CA TYR A 159 -10.33 3.14 -13.19
C TYR A 159 -10.19 2.39 -14.52
N LYS A 160 -10.98 2.74 -15.55
CA LYS A 160 -10.91 2.10 -16.87
C LYS A 160 -9.54 2.30 -17.54
N ALA A 161 -8.98 3.49 -17.42
CA ALA A 161 -7.63 3.77 -17.91
C ALA A 161 -6.57 2.91 -17.20
N GLY A 162 -6.68 2.77 -15.87
CA GLY A 162 -5.79 1.93 -15.06
C GLY A 162 -5.91 0.45 -15.38
N GLU A 163 -7.14 -0.04 -15.55
CA GLU A 163 -7.42 -1.41 -16.02
C GLU A 163 -6.79 -1.66 -17.38
N TYR A 164 -7.01 -0.79 -18.35
CA TYR A 164 -6.40 -0.87 -19.66
C TYR A 164 -4.87 -0.93 -19.58
N LEU A 165 -4.25 -0.05 -18.78
CA LEU A 165 -2.80 -0.01 -18.61
C LEU A 165 -2.25 -1.28 -17.93
N PHE A 166 -2.99 -1.87 -17.00
CA PHE A 166 -2.60 -3.11 -16.33
C PHE A 166 -2.54 -4.30 -17.28
N PHE A 167 -3.50 -4.40 -18.19
CA PHE A 167 -3.59 -5.52 -19.15
C PHE A 167 -2.82 -5.27 -20.45
N ARG A 168 -2.55 -4.00 -20.80
CA ARG A 168 -1.87 -3.65 -22.02
C ARG A 168 -0.42 -4.13 -22.03
N ARG A 169 -0.03 -4.80 -23.09
CA ARG A 169 1.36 -5.13 -23.39
C ARG A 169 2.00 -3.97 -24.17
N SER A 170 3.25 -3.64 -23.87
CA SER A 170 3.96 -2.51 -24.47
C SER A 170 5.48 -2.62 -24.25
N GLY A 171 6.22 -1.65 -24.78
CA GLY A 171 7.67 -1.59 -24.66
C GLY A 171 8.39 -2.60 -25.56
N GLN A 172 9.71 -2.62 -25.47
CA GLN A 172 10.57 -3.47 -26.33
C GLN A 172 10.38 -4.97 -26.08
N THR A 173 9.98 -5.35 -24.87
CA THR A 173 9.79 -6.74 -24.46
C THR A 173 8.35 -7.21 -24.63
N ASP A 174 7.46 -6.32 -25.11
CA ASP A 174 6.02 -6.59 -25.23
C ASP A 174 5.41 -7.15 -23.94
N PHE A 175 5.74 -6.54 -22.80
CA PHE A 175 5.22 -6.91 -21.48
C PHE A 175 4.13 -5.94 -21.01
N GLY A 176 3.31 -6.41 -20.06
CA GLY A 176 2.38 -5.63 -19.28
C GLY A 176 2.40 -6.13 -17.82
N CYS A 177 1.71 -5.45 -16.95
CA CYS A 177 1.62 -5.90 -15.54
C CYS A 177 1.07 -7.32 -15.45
N VAL A 178 0.06 -7.64 -16.26
CA VAL A 178 -0.57 -8.97 -16.34
C VAL A 178 0.40 -10.06 -16.79
N THR A 179 1.45 -9.75 -17.56
CA THR A 179 2.44 -10.75 -17.99
C THR A 179 3.14 -11.42 -16.79
N CYS A 180 3.41 -10.63 -15.76
CA CYS A 180 4.06 -11.10 -14.54
C CYS A 180 3.07 -11.35 -13.39
N HIS A 181 1.96 -10.62 -13.35
CA HIS A 181 1.01 -10.60 -12.21
C HIS A 181 -0.36 -11.21 -12.56
N GLY A 182 -0.53 -11.77 -13.75
CA GLY A 182 -1.82 -12.31 -14.24
C GLY A 182 -2.14 -13.72 -13.77
N ASP A 183 -1.13 -14.50 -13.36
CA ASP A 183 -1.28 -15.89 -12.94
C ASP A 183 -0.53 -16.18 -11.65
N ALA A 184 -0.93 -17.25 -10.98
CA ALA A 184 -0.15 -17.83 -9.88
C ALA A 184 1.15 -18.46 -10.37
N ASN A 185 2.11 -18.66 -9.47
CA ASN A 185 3.38 -19.37 -9.71
C ASN A 185 4.32 -18.69 -10.72
N LYS A 186 4.10 -17.42 -11.03
CA LYS A 186 5.09 -16.62 -11.78
C LYS A 186 6.25 -16.25 -10.86
N ARG A 187 7.45 -16.29 -11.41
CA ARG A 187 8.67 -15.97 -10.67
C ARG A 187 9.55 -15.03 -11.46
N ILE A 188 10.23 -14.13 -10.76
CA ILE A 188 11.30 -13.34 -11.32
C ILE A 188 12.52 -13.43 -10.40
N ARG A 189 13.68 -13.78 -10.96
CA ARG A 189 14.88 -14.10 -10.18
C ARG A 189 14.55 -15.25 -9.21
N LEU A 190 14.73 -15.08 -7.91
CA LEU A 190 14.40 -16.09 -6.89
C LEU A 190 13.15 -15.73 -6.08
N GLN A 191 12.27 -14.91 -6.63
CA GLN A 191 11.07 -14.42 -5.94
C GLN A 191 9.80 -14.83 -6.68
N ASP A 192 8.82 -15.29 -5.93
CA ASP A 192 7.48 -15.46 -6.44
C ASP A 192 6.82 -14.11 -6.62
N LEU A 193 6.12 -13.96 -7.74
CA LEU A 193 5.36 -12.76 -8.06
C LEU A 193 3.93 -12.91 -7.55
N ILE A 194 3.41 -11.84 -6.99
CA ILE A 194 2.05 -11.82 -6.46
C ILE A 194 1.06 -11.87 -7.63
N HIS A 195 0.09 -12.78 -7.55
CA HIS A 195 -1.01 -12.92 -8.49
C HIS A 195 -2.03 -11.80 -8.27
N MET A 196 -1.89 -10.67 -8.98
CA MET A 196 -2.67 -9.45 -8.73
C MET A 196 -4.04 -9.41 -9.43
N THR A 197 -4.37 -10.41 -10.26
CA THR A 197 -5.73 -10.61 -10.77
C THR A 197 -6.59 -11.46 -9.82
N SER A 198 -5.99 -12.04 -8.77
CA SER A 198 -6.74 -12.62 -7.66
C SER A 198 -7.05 -11.56 -6.59
N LYS A 199 -8.17 -11.72 -5.91
CA LYS A 199 -8.61 -10.81 -4.85
C LYS A 199 -7.59 -10.74 -3.72
N GLU A 200 -7.14 -11.89 -3.25
CA GLU A 200 -6.18 -12.03 -2.16
C GLU A 200 -4.82 -11.41 -2.53
N GLY A 201 -4.38 -11.63 -3.76
CA GLY A 201 -3.10 -11.11 -4.24
C GLY A 201 -3.09 -9.59 -4.30
N VAL A 202 -4.08 -8.96 -4.94
CA VAL A 202 -4.14 -7.50 -5.01
C VAL A 202 -4.34 -6.87 -3.63
N GLN A 203 -5.16 -7.48 -2.76
CA GLN A 203 -5.34 -7.02 -1.38
C GLN A 203 -4.03 -7.07 -0.58
N GLY A 204 -3.24 -8.14 -0.72
CA GLY A 204 -1.93 -8.28 -0.09
C GLY A 204 -0.92 -7.24 -0.58
N VAL A 205 -1.05 -6.78 -1.83
CA VAL A 205 -0.22 -5.68 -2.35
C VAL A 205 -0.64 -4.36 -1.73
N VAL A 206 -1.88 -3.91 -1.99
CA VAL A 206 -2.28 -2.53 -1.68
C VAL A 206 -2.33 -2.23 -0.18
N SER A 207 -2.57 -3.25 0.66
CA SER A 207 -2.66 -3.10 2.11
C SER A 207 -1.33 -2.78 2.81
N THR A 208 -0.20 -2.94 2.11
CA THR A 208 1.14 -2.90 2.70
C THR A 208 2.06 -1.82 2.12
N TRP A 209 1.49 -0.87 1.35
CA TRP A 209 2.21 0.29 0.84
C TRP A 209 1.66 1.58 1.46
N PRO A 210 2.55 2.54 1.84
CA PRO A 210 4.01 2.59 1.70
C PRO A 210 4.74 1.51 2.51
N ALA A 211 5.93 1.12 2.01
CA ALA A 211 6.69 0.01 2.56
C ALA A 211 8.18 0.35 2.70
N TYR A 212 8.81 -0.16 3.76
CA TYR A 212 10.26 -0.16 3.85
C TYR A 212 10.87 -1.17 2.87
N ARG A 213 11.76 -0.70 2.01
CA ARG A 213 12.48 -1.51 1.03
C ARG A 213 13.86 -1.86 1.58
N GLY A 214 14.05 -3.12 2.03
CA GLY A 214 15.31 -3.58 2.61
C GLY A 214 16.51 -3.39 1.69
N ALA A 215 16.35 -3.64 0.37
CA ALA A 215 17.42 -3.41 -0.62
C ALA A 215 17.77 -1.93 -0.84
N HIS A 216 16.90 -1.00 -0.43
CA HIS A 216 17.11 0.45 -0.59
C HIS A 216 17.34 1.17 0.73
N PHE A 217 17.11 0.51 1.87
CA PHE A 217 17.20 1.09 3.22
C PHE A 217 16.36 2.35 3.40
N VAL A 218 15.20 2.42 2.75
CA VAL A 218 14.31 3.58 2.76
C VAL A 218 12.87 3.15 2.49
N VAL A 219 11.92 3.96 2.98
CA VAL A 219 10.49 3.79 2.65
C VAL A 219 10.25 4.16 1.19
N ARG A 220 9.38 3.39 0.54
CA ARG A 220 8.92 3.62 -0.82
C ARG A 220 7.40 3.64 -0.87
N THR A 221 6.86 4.40 -1.81
CA THR A 221 5.42 4.52 -2.05
C THR A 221 4.95 3.63 -3.19
N MET A 222 3.62 3.54 -3.39
CA MET A 222 3.06 2.81 -4.52
C MET A 222 3.42 3.46 -5.86
N GLN A 223 3.41 4.79 -5.95
CA GLN A 223 3.83 5.53 -7.14
C GLN A 223 5.27 5.18 -7.55
N TRP A 224 6.17 5.18 -6.56
CA TRP A 224 7.54 4.73 -6.79
C TRP A 224 7.60 3.28 -7.28
N ARG A 225 6.80 2.37 -6.69
CA ARG A 225 6.80 0.96 -7.11
C ARG A 225 6.32 0.77 -8.54
N LEU A 226 5.33 1.52 -8.97
CA LEU A 226 4.85 1.49 -10.34
C LEU A 226 5.94 1.99 -11.30
N TYR A 227 6.55 3.13 -11.02
CA TYR A 227 7.69 3.66 -11.77
C TYR A 227 8.83 2.63 -11.89
N ASP A 228 9.26 2.03 -10.77
CA ASP A 228 10.32 1.02 -10.70
C ASP A 228 10.01 -0.21 -11.57
N CYS A 229 8.76 -0.69 -11.57
CA CYS A 229 8.34 -1.78 -12.44
C CYS A 229 8.44 -1.42 -13.93
N PHE A 230 7.96 -0.25 -14.32
CA PHE A 230 8.03 0.21 -15.70
C PHE A 230 9.47 0.32 -16.18
N TRP A 231 10.34 0.91 -15.35
CA TRP A 231 11.76 1.03 -15.65
C TRP A 231 12.45 -0.34 -15.79
N GLN A 232 12.23 -1.25 -14.83
CA GLN A 232 12.85 -2.59 -14.85
C GLN A 232 12.39 -3.43 -16.04
N MET A 233 11.13 -3.31 -16.44
CA MET A 233 10.53 -4.10 -17.52
C MET A 233 10.68 -3.44 -18.90
N ARG A 234 11.38 -2.30 -18.98
CA ARG A 234 11.56 -1.55 -20.25
C ARG A 234 10.23 -1.19 -20.90
N LEU A 235 9.22 -0.92 -20.08
CA LEU A 235 7.97 -0.33 -20.53
C LEU A 235 8.16 1.16 -20.85
N PRO A 236 7.24 1.81 -21.59
CA PRO A 236 7.26 3.25 -21.76
C PRO A 236 7.36 3.97 -20.43
N GLU A 237 8.09 5.09 -20.35
CA GLU A 237 8.32 5.81 -19.10
C GLU A 237 7.00 6.16 -18.40
N LEU A 238 6.89 5.79 -17.14
CA LEU A 238 5.78 6.15 -16.28
C LEU A 238 6.19 7.36 -15.42
N THR A 239 5.82 8.54 -15.84
CA THR A 239 6.14 9.76 -15.10
C THR A 239 5.45 9.76 -13.73
N TYR A 240 6.18 10.11 -12.69
CA TYR A 240 5.66 10.25 -11.32
C TYR A 240 4.50 11.26 -11.28
N LEU A 241 3.40 10.89 -10.63
CA LEU A 241 2.15 11.65 -10.53
C LEU A 241 1.48 12.00 -11.88
N SER A 242 1.78 11.24 -12.95
CA SER A 242 1.04 11.34 -14.20
C SER A 242 -0.36 10.72 -14.07
N ASP A 243 -1.26 11.09 -14.97
CA ASP A 243 -2.60 10.47 -15.02
C ASP A 243 -2.50 8.95 -15.18
N ALA A 244 -1.50 8.46 -15.92
CA ALA A 244 -1.26 7.01 -16.07
C ALA A 244 -0.90 6.32 -14.75
N SER A 245 -0.05 6.92 -13.93
CA SER A 245 0.33 6.36 -12.63
C SER A 245 -0.81 6.43 -11.63
N ILE A 246 -1.58 7.52 -11.61
CA ILE A 246 -2.77 7.68 -10.79
C ILE A 246 -3.87 6.70 -11.23
N ALA A 247 -4.04 6.49 -12.54
CA ALA A 247 -4.99 5.52 -13.09
C ALA A 247 -4.66 4.09 -12.65
N LEU A 248 -3.40 3.67 -12.75
CA LEU A 248 -2.95 2.36 -12.24
C LEU A 248 -3.19 2.23 -10.73
N THR A 249 -2.88 3.26 -9.95
CA THR A 249 -3.15 3.28 -8.51
C THR A 249 -4.64 3.16 -8.24
N THR A 250 -5.50 3.87 -9.00
CA THR A 250 -6.96 3.80 -8.86
C THR A 250 -7.47 2.38 -9.14
N TYR A 251 -7.03 1.76 -10.23
CA TYR A 251 -7.40 0.39 -10.55
C TYR A 251 -7.01 -0.59 -9.44
N LEU A 252 -5.73 -0.57 -9.03
CA LEU A 252 -5.21 -1.49 -8.01
C LEU A 252 -5.90 -1.31 -6.66
N HIS A 253 -6.08 -0.07 -6.20
CA HIS A 253 -6.72 0.20 -4.92
C HIS A 253 -8.19 -0.18 -4.92
N TYR A 254 -8.92 0.06 -6.02
CA TYR A 254 -10.31 -0.37 -6.15
C TYR A 254 -10.43 -1.90 -6.15
N GLN A 255 -9.58 -2.60 -6.91
CA GLN A 255 -9.52 -4.06 -6.89
C GLN A 255 -9.17 -4.61 -5.48
N GLY A 256 -8.38 -3.85 -4.74
CA GLY A 256 -7.99 -4.16 -3.37
C GLY A 256 -9.02 -3.83 -2.30
N ASN A 257 -10.20 -3.30 -2.64
CA ASN A 257 -11.24 -2.97 -1.66
C ASN A 257 -11.53 -4.13 -0.70
N GLY A 258 -11.66 -3.81 0.58
CA GLY A 258 -11.80 -4.77 1.67
C GLY A 258 -10.46 -5.20 2.30
N ALA A 259 -9.31 -4.88 1.69
CA ALA A 259 -8.01 -5.12 2.28
C ALA A 259 -7.82 -4.30 3.57
N VAL A 260 -7.32 -4.91 4.62
CA VAL A 260 -7.00 -4.22 5.88
C VAL A 260 -5.62 -3.60 5.79
N THR A 261 -5.54 -2.28 5.88
CA THR A 261 -4.28 -1.53 5.81
C THR A 261 -3.33 -1.89 6.95
N ARG A 262 -2.08 -2.16 6.62
CA ARG A 262 -0.99 -2.51 7.55
C ARG A 262 0.32 -1.93 7.02
N VAL A 263 0.62 -0.69 7.40
CA VAL A 263 1.84 -0.01 6.99
C VAL A 263 2.67 0.39 8.23
N PRO A 264 3.99 0.47 8.12
CA PRO A 264 4.78 0.16 6.92
C PRO A 264 4.82 -1.33 6.61
N GLY A 265 4.67 -1.70 5.34
CA GLY A 265 5.01 -3.06 4.93
C GLY A 265 6.54 -3.23 4.89
N PHE A 266 7.02 -4.49 4.92
CA PHE A 266 8.43 -4.80 4.63
C PHE A 266 8.53 -5.45 3.25
N LYS A 267 9.38 -4.90 2.39
CA LYS A 267 9.64 -5.43 1.04
C LYS A 267 11.15 -5.57 0.82
N ARG A 268 11.53 -6.63 0.10
CA ARG A 268 12.92 -6.89 -0.26
C ARG A 268 13.46 -5.88 -1.27
#